data_6dc99f75bf8f9093ec79f05d330e2c9b
#
_entry.id   6dc99f75bf8f9093ec79f05d330e2c9b
#
_cell.length_a   1.000
_cell.length_b   1.000
_cell.length_c   1.000
_cell.angle_alpha   90.00
_cell.angle_beta   90.00
_cell.angle_gamma   90.00
#
_symmetry.space_group_name_H-M   'P 1'
#
loop_
_entity.id
_entity.type
_entity.pdbx_description
1 polymer ?
#
loop_
_entity_poly.entity_id
_entity_poly.type
_entity_poly.pdbx_seq_one_letter_code
_entity_poly.pdbx_strand_id
1 'polypeptide(L)'
;MYKILSFLLSMLCVGIVHAQDINSEVIGTYDVLFEDVYVNQDGKFFVTKAFVDVDYGNSLKIENHGLFQPGELEICAGCDVIFENYNFIDVETVVLNDGAQIFQTVSNIDNMIAMNLGTNYTTVVHGDMGLSLSDVVDLSDDSNVIVLNNVTLNINKVPLNKSKHVVIGDNVTLVIGDLIDGGGVTVLDDVTNSASVRFVSDSNDVMFVNVGAVRDGKLYVERVRETDYVVIFDNDMGKFINALRYDAKNDDLMYALDSATDKDSLFSIMDNSVLFNPDVLVRPLQIINTINVQSLNVGFENNVNANMFGIMSDDFYLYGADVNLVNVIKDKFKINIGVNISHMDYASSLDSFSGDIYGVNFGAGYLFENNMFVNLNTGLSFAEFNIPYVWYDDLINKPNASFGYMVTDAGYRFKADSFSIVPFAGFVTQFYDLAGYKYSEYMGRVGVDSEYRYVVSDLEYVYGVSVVADTDCTLGVSGKIGFMSPMDMIGGNIALSIISTYDSLSYKASVNAKLLF
;
A
#
# COMPACT_ATOMS: atom_id res chain seq x y z
N MET A 1 -33.65 82.49 -14.61
CA MET A 1 -32.67 82.68 -13.57
C MET A 1 -32.70 81.52 -12.52
N TYR A 2 -33.84 81.15 -12.03
CA TYR A 2 -33.95 80.04 -11.03
C TYR A 2 -33.52 78.65 -11.54
N LYS A 3 -33.78 78.31 -12.80
CA LYS A 3 -33.38 77.02 -13.39
C LYS A 3 -31.87 76.93 -13.66
N ILE A 4 -31.23 78.09 -13.93
CA ILE A 4 -29.77 78.13 -14.10
C ILE A 4 -29.06 78.05 -12.73
N LEU A 5 -29.65 78.67 -11.71
CA LEU A 5 -29.10 78.60 -10.37
C LEU A 5 -29.28 77.22 -9.74
N SER A 6 -30.39 76.52 -10.04
CA SER A 6 -30.60 75.13 -9.64
C SER A 6 -29.65 74.15 -10.35
N PHE A 7 -29.36 74.42 -11.63
CA PHE A 7 -28.39 73.61 -12.38
C PHE A 7 -26.95 73.88 -11.93
N LEU A 8 -26.61 75.15 -11.61
CA LEU A 8 -25.34 75.47 -11.00
C LEU A 8 -25.19 75.00 -9.56
N LEU A 9 -26.27 74.92 -8.77
CA LEU A 9 -26.26 74.35 -7.44
C LEU A 9 -26.20 72.82 -7.49
N SER A 10 -26.78 72.20 -8.51
CA SER A 10 -26.63 70.75 -8.68
C SER A 10 -25.22 70.37 -9.19
N MET A 11 -24.56 71.23 -9.95
CA MET A 11 -23.17 71.09 -10.32
C MET A 11 -22.19 71.37 -9.16
N LEU A 12 -22.58 72.17 -8.17
CA LEU A 12 -21.78 72.42 -6.97
C LEU A 12 -21.90 71.36 -5.88
N CYS A 13 -22.84 70.44 -6.05
CA CYS A 13 -22.96 69.24 -5.22
C CYS A 13 -22.37 68.00 -5.86
N VAL A 14 -21.80 68.11 -7.06
CA VAL A 14 -20.91 67.09 -7.59
C VAL A 14 -19.59 67.22 -6.82
N GLY A 15 -19.46 66.48 -5.75
CA GLY A 15 -18.18 66.36 -5.07
C GLY A 15 -17.17 65.83 -6.08
N ILE A 16 -16.18 66.64 -6.46
CA ILE A 16 -15.01 66.17 -7.18
C ILE A 16 -14.27 65.29 -6.16
N VAL A 17 -14.39 64.04 -6.33
CA VAL A 17 -13.79 63.09 -5.46
C VAL A 17 -12.49 62.61 -6.14
N HIS A 18 -11.37 63.10 -5.64
CA HIS A 18 -10.04 62.53 -5.95
C HIS A 18 -9.91 61.13 -5.37
N ALA A 19 -9.07 60.25 -5.98
CA ALA A 19 -8.76 58.89 -5.57
C ALA A 19 -9.43 58.52 -4.23
N GLN A 20 -10.64 57.93 -4.29
CA GLN A 20 -11.59 58.16 -3.23
C GLN A 20 -11.48 57.09 -2.18
N ASP A 21 -10.81 57.41 -1.11
CA ASP A 21 -10.94 56.61 0.13
C ASP A 21 -12.32 56.81 0.73
N ILE A 22 -13.26 55.92 0.46
CA ILE A 22 -14.59 55.90 1.07
C ILE A 22 -14.49 55.29 2.45
N ASN A 23 -14.29 56.13 3.47
CA ASN A 23 -14.15 55.74 4.87
C ASN A 23 -15.49 55.85 5.65
N SER A 24 -16.54 56.29 4.99
CA SER A 24 -17.86 56.53 5.55
C SER A 24 -18.95 56.25 4.51
N GLU A 25 -20.19 56.47 4.86
CA GLU A 25 -21.34 56.26 3.98
C GLU A 25 -21.43 57.37 2.93
N VAL A 26 -21.40 56.99 1.65
CA VAL A 26 -21.71 57.86 0.51
C VAL A 26 -23.09 57.45 0.00
N ILE A 27 -24.06 58.34 0.13
CA ILE A 27 -25.44 58.17 -0.37
C ILE A 27 -25.76 59.29 -1.34
N GLY A 28 -26.16 58.92 -2.57
CA GLY A 28 -26.47 59.90 -3.60
C GLY A 28 -27.41 59.36 -4.67
N THR A 29 -27.85 60.28 -5.54
CA THR A 29 -28.64 59.90 -6.71
C THR A 29 -27.77 59.70 -7.96
N TYR A 30 -26.60 60.34 -7.99
CA TYR A 30 -25.68 60.28 -9.14
C TYR A 30 -24.28 60.59 -8.69
N ASP A 31 -23.33 59.81 -9.10
CA ASP A 31 -21.89 60.06 -8.88
C ASP A 31 -21.11 59.79 -10.17
N VAL A 32 -19.99 60.47 -10.37
CA VAL A 32 -19.11 60.29 -11.52
C VAL A 32 -17.73 59.90 -11.01
N LEU A 33 -17.27 58.74 -11.47
CA LEU A 33 -16.00 58.14 -11.07
C LEU A 33 -14.96 58.46 -12.15
N PHE A 34 -13.99 59.31 -11.85
CA PHE A 34 -12.91 59.73 -12.78
C PHE A 34 -11.57 59.10 -12.44
N GLU A 35 -11.40 58.65 -11.19
CA GLU A 35 -10.16 58.11 -10.64
C GLU A 35 -10.48 56.85 -9.83
N ASP A 36 -9.45 56.11 -9.49
CA ASP A 36 -9.58 54.87 -8.70
C ASP A 36 -10.37 55.10 -7.41
N VAL A 37 -11.26 54.17 -7.11
CA VAL A 37 -12.12 54.19 -5.94
C VAL A 37 -11.69 53.11 -4.92
N TYR A 38 -11.48 53.52 -3.69
CA TYR A 38 -11.14 52.60 -2.60
C TYR A 38 -12.21 52.67 -1.51
N VAL A 39 -12.97 51.58 -1.35
CA VAL A 39 -14.01 51.48 -0.32
C VAL A 39 -13.45 50.75 0.88
N ASN A 40 -13.20 51.46 1.98
CA ASN A 40 -12.66 50.90 3.21
C ASN A 40 -13.66 49.93 3.89
N GLN A 41 -13.18 49.13 4.86
CA GLN A 41 -14.01 48.14 5.56
C GLN A 41 -15.32 48.71 6.17
N ASP A 42 -15.28 49.95 6.67
CA ASP A 42 -16.45 50.65 7.21
C ASP A 42 -17.14 51.53 6.17
N GLY A 43 -16.56 51.60 4.96
CA GLY A 43 -17.08 52.41 3.85
C GLY A 43 -18.32 51.79 3.23
N LYS A 44 -19.24 52.65 2.81
CA LYS A 44 -20.47 52.27 2.11
C LYS A 44 -20.70 53.22 0.93
N PHE A 45 -20.88 52.65 -0.24
CA PHE A 45 -21.18 53.41 -1.45
C PHE A 45 -22.56 52.99 -1.97
N PHE A 46 -23.54 53.87 -1.77
CA PHE A 46 -24.93 53.68 -2.18
C PHE A 46 -25.34 54.84 -3.07
N VAL A 47 -25.37 54.63 -4.36
CA VAL A 47 -25.84 55.64 -5.31
C VAL A 47 -26.86 55.05 -6.26
N THR A 48 -27.84 55.84 -6.70
CA THR A 48 -28.80 55.34 -7.68
C THR A 48 -28.13 55.08 -9.01
N LYS A 49 -27.14 55.90 -9.38
CA LYS A 49 -26.37 55.74 -10.60
C LYS A 49 -24.93 56.19 -10.40
N ALA A 50 -23.97 55.33 -10.76
CA ALA A 50 -22.58 55.65 -10.88
C ALA A 50 -22.20 55.67 -12.38
N PHE A 51 -21.47 56.68 -12.79
CA PHE A 51 -20.94 56.78 -14.15
C PHE A 51 -19.43 56.83 -14.14
N VAL A 52 -18.80 55.89 -14.81
CA VAL A 52 -17.34 55.84 -15.00
C VAL A 52 -17.01 56.68 -16.23
N ASP A 53 -16.23 57.74 -16.05
CA ASP A 53 -15.85 58.68 -17.09
C ASP A 53 -14.32 58.91 -17.02
N VAL A 54 -13.58 58.02 -17.61
CA VAL A 54 -12.11 58.17 -17.77
C VAL A 54 -11.76 58.39 -19.23
N ASP A 55 -10.56 58.87 -19.50
CA ASP A 55 -10.10 59.08 -20.88
C ASP A 55 -10.11 57.75 -21.65
N TYR A 56 -10.48 57.82 -22.94
CA TYR A 56 -10.56 56.66 -23.83
C TYR A 56 -9.29 55.80 -23.82
N GLY A 57 -9.44 54.52 -23.58
CA GLY A 57 -8.34 53.55 -23.46
C GLY A 57 -7.65 53.50 -22.10
N ASN A 58 -8.16 54.22 -21.11
CA ASN A 58 -7.71 54.12 -19.72
C ASN A 58 -8.62 53.18 -18.92
N SER A 59 -8.09 52.67 -17.81
CA SER A 59 -8.82 51.85 -16.84
C SER A 59 -9.04 52.61 -15.54
N LEU A 60 -10.19 52.35 -14.89
CA LEU A 60 -10.49 52.78 -13.53
C LEU A 60 -10.53 51.56 -12.63
N LYS A 61 -9.85 51.64 -11.49
CA LYS A 61 -9.85 50.58 -10.48
C LYS A 61 -10.85 50.89 -9.38
N ILE A 62 -11.70 49.90 -9.04
CA ILE A 62 -12.57 49.93 -7.86
C ILE A 62 -12.10 48.84 -6.92
N GLU A 63 -11.50 49.23 -5.82
CA GLU A 63 -11.06 48.33 -4.76
C GLU A 63 -12.03 48.37 -3.58
N ASN A 64 -12.79 47.32 -3.34
CA ASN A 64 -13.86 47.30 -2.36
C ASN A 64 -13.56 46.39 -1.18
N HIS A 65 -13.34 46.97 0.00
CA HIS A 65 -13.30 46.32 1.31
C HIS A 65 -14.56 46.56 2.16
N GLY A 66 -15.50 47.38 1.69
CA GLY A 66 -16.74 47.73 2.37
C GLY A 66 -17.99 47.28 1.60
N LEU A 67 -18.94 48.16 1.44
CA LEU A 67 -20.18 47.90 0.68
C LEU A 67 -20.19 48.80 -0.54
N PHE A 68 -20.28 48.21 -1.74
CA PHE A 68 -20.40 48.93 -3.01
C PHE A 68 -21.71 48.53 -3.70
N GLN A 69 -22.69 49.41 -3.67
CA GLN A 69 -24.04 49.12 -4.16
C GLN A 69 -24.60 50.29 -4.98
N PRO A 70 -24.13 50.53 -6.19
CA PRO A 70 -24.82 51.42 -7.14
C PRO A 70 -26.04 50.70 -7.74
N GLY A 71 -27.17 51.38 -7.85
CA GLY A 71 -28.32 50.84 -8.57
C GLY A 71 -28.04 50.65 -10.06
N GLU A 72 -27.37 51.64 -10.69
CA GLU A 72 -26.87 51.54 -12.06
C GLU A 72 -25.42 51.93 -12.11
N LEU A 73 -24.60 51.12 -12.83
CA LEU A 73 -23.22 51.42 -13.14
C LEU A 73 -23.10 51.60 -14.66
N GLU A 74 -22.86 52.82 -15.14
CA GLU A 74 -22.65 53.11 -16.55
C GLU A 74 -21.17 53.36 -16.81
N ILE A 75 -20.59 52.66 -17.82
CA ILE A 75 -19.19 52.76 -18.18
C ILE A 75 -19.03 53.44 -19.53
N CYS A 76 -18.14 54.44 -19.59
CA CYS A 76 -17.89 55.22 -20.80
C CYS A 76 -17.42 54.37 -21.98
N ALA A 77 -17.61 54.89 -23.20
CA ALA A 77 -17.18 54.18 -24.40
C ALA A 77 -15.65 54.00 -24.45
N GLY A 78 -15.20 52.78 -24.65
CA GLY A 78 -13.77 52.42 -24.71
C GLY A 78 -13.03 52.51 -23.38
N CYS A 79 -13.75 52.57 -22.27
CA CYS A 79 -13.19 52.57 -20.91
C CYS A 79 -13.19 51.18 -20.32
N ASP A 80 -12.19 50.90 -19.50
CA ASP A 80 -12.10 49.65 -18.76
C ASP A 80 -12.33 49.89 -17.27
N VAL A 81 -13.06 49.00 -16.59
CA VAL A 81 -13.21 49.02 -15.14
C VAL A 81 -12.65 47.75 -14.55
N ILE A 82 -11.74 47.89 -13.61
CA ILE A 82 -11.13 46.77 -12.85
C ILE A 82 -11.72 46.75 -11.46
N PHE A 83 -12.51 45.73 -11.14
CA PHE A 83 -13.02 45.49 -9.80
C PHE A 83 -12.10 44.54 -9.04
N GLU A 84 -11.52 45.03 -7.94
CA GLU A 84 -10.90 44.19 -6.90
C GLU A 84 -11.83 44.14 -5.68
N ASN A 85 -12.56 43.07 -5.55
CA ASN A 85 -13.56 42.95 -4.50
C ASN A 85 -13.13 42.07 -3.32
N TYR A 86 -13.14 42.64 -2.13
CA TYR A 86 -12.82 41.97 -0.86
C TYR A 86 -14.02 41.93 0.11
N ASN A 87 -15.16 42.49 -0.29
CA ASN A 87 -16.38 42.48 0.49
C ASN A 87 -17.61 42.48 -0.45
N PHE A 88 -18.67 43.17 -0.14
CA PHE A 88 -19.97 43.10 -0.81
C PHE A 88 -20.09 44.10 -1.97
N ILE A 89 -20.34 43.60 -3.20
CA ILE A 89 -20.75 44.39 -4.37
C ILE A 89 -22.12 43.92 -4.82
N ASP A 90 -23.04 44.87 -5.03
CA ASP A 90 -24.37 44.63 -5.60
C ASP A 90 -24.70 45.79 -6.57
N VAL A 91 -24.75 45.46 -7.84
CA VAL A 91 -25.04 46.40 -8.91
C VAL A 91 -26.29 45.91 -9.64
N GLU A 92 -27.41 46.61 -9.48
CA GLU A 92 -28.69 46.19 -10.09
C GLU A 92 -28.65 46.23 -11.63
N THR A 93 -27.97 47.23 -12.22
CA THR A 93 -27.90 47.40 -13.67
C THR A 93 -26.52 47.91 -14.09
N VAL A 94 -25.92 47.26 -15.09
CA VAL A 94 -24.68 47.74 -15.72
C VAL A 94 -24.94 48.13 -17.16
N VAL A 95 -24.51 49.34 -17.52
CA VAL A 95 -24.60 49.87 -18.87
C VAL A 95 -23.16 49.98 -19.42
N LEU A 96 -22.83 49.14 -20.40
CA LEU A 96 -21.55 49.19 -21.10
C LEU A 96 -21.74 49.97 -22.42
N ASN A 97 -21.09 51.12 -22.53
CA ASN A 97 -21.06 51.86 -23.77
C ASN A 97 -20.06 51.18 -24.75
N ASP A 98 -20.07 51.60 -26.03
CA ASP A 98 -19.35 50.93 -27.09
C ASP A 98 -17.85 50.76 -26.77
N GLY A 99 -17.38 49.51 -26.78
CA GLY A 99 -15.99 49.16 -26.47
C GLY A 99 -15.60 49.19 -25.00
N ALA A 100 -16.55 49.42 -24.07
CA ALA A 100 -16.31 49.34 -22.62
C ALA A 100 -16.13 47.88 -22.15
N GLN A 101 -15.24 47.66 -21.18
CA GLN A 101 -15.02 46.35 -20.58
C GLN A 101 -14.99 46.40 -19.05
N ILE A 102 -15.43 45.33 -18.42
CA ILE A 102 -15.30 45.15 -16.99
C ILE A 102 -14.43 43.94 -16.73
N PHE A 103 -13.43 44.12 -15.88
CA PHE A 103 -12.58 43.07 -15.36
C PHE A 103 -12.85 42.91 -13.88
N GLN A 104 -13.47 41.82 -13.50
CA GLN A 104 -13.62 41.45 -12.09
C GLN A 104 -12.39 40.67 -11.64
N THR A 105 -11.68 41.20 -10.66
CA THR A 105 -10.54 40.51 -10.04
C THR A 105 -10.99 39.95 -8.70
N VAL A 106 -10.86 38.67 -8.53
CA VAL A 106 -11.25 37.95 -7.32
C VAL A 106 -10.03 37.36 -6.67
N SER A 107 -9.79 37.73 -5.41
CA SER A 107 -8.66 37.27 -4.60
C SER A 107 -9.06 36.48 -3.35
N ASN A 108 -10.36 36.38 -3.05
CA ASN A 108 -10.89 35.63 -1.90
C ASN A 108 -12.29 35.10 -2.21
N ILE A 109 -12.56 33.84 -1.79
CA ILE A 109 -13.82 33.13 -2.05
C ILE A 109 -15.05 33.82 -1.45
N ASP A 110 -14.91 34.31 -0.22
CA ASP A 110 -16.04 34.89 0.55
C ASP A 110 -16.56 36.17 -0.10
N ASN A 111 -15.84 36.70 -1.09
CA ASN A 111 -16.08 37.99 -1.70
C ASN A 111 -16.37 37.92 -3.21
N MET A 112 -16.51 36.70 -3.76
CA MET A 112 -17.04 36.54 -5.11
C MET A 112 -18.53 36.82 -5.10
N ILE A 113 -18.92 38.00 -5.52
CA ILE A 113 -20.31 38.32 -5.70
C ILE A 113 -20.67 38.12 -7.15
N ALA A 114 -21.75 37.37 -7.39
CA ALA A 114 -22.38 37.32 -8.70
C ALA A 114 -22.82 38.72 -9.06
N MET A 115 -22.06 39.37 -9.94
CA MET A 115 -22.54 40.57 -10.59
C MET A 115 -23.46 40.12 -11.71
N ASN A 116 -24.70 40.54 -11.69
CA ASN A 116 -25.60 40.41 -12.84
C ASN A 116 -25.19 41.44 -13.92
N LEU A 117 -24.03 41.20 -14.48
CA LEU A 117 -23.41 42.10 -15.46
C LEU A 117 -23.69 41.51 -16.83
N GLY A 118 -24.62 41.82 -17.58
CA GLY A 118 -24.86 41.44 -18.97
C GLY A 118 -23.73 40.56 -19.65
N THR A 119 -23.70 40.43 -20.95
CA THR A 119 -22.94 39.37 -21.66
C THR A 119 -21.48 39.65 -21.98
N ASN A 120 -20.85 40.73 -21.53
CA ASN A 120 -19.54 41.19 -22.04
C ASN A 120 -18.48 41.50 -20.97
N TYR A 121 -18.46 40.84 -19.86
CA TYR A 121 -17.40 41.06 -18.88
C TYR A 121 -16.43 39.87 -18.73
N THR A 122 -15.25 40.16 -18.21
CA THR A 122 -14.20 39.19 -17.97
C THR A 122 -13.94 39.11 -16.47
N THR A 123 -13.92 37.90 -15.92
CA THR A 123 -13.49 37.67 -14.53
C THR A 123 -12.02 37.33 -14.52
N VAL A 124 -11.22 38.10 -13.79
CA VAL A 124 -9.77 37.83 -13.57
C VAL A 124 -9.61 37.26 -12.17
N VAL A 125 -9.04 36.09 -12.11
CA VAL A 125 -8.80 35.36 -10.83
C VAL A 125 -7.31 35.36 -10.56
N HIS A 126 -6.91 35.82 -9.37
CA HIS A 126 -5.50 35.83 -8.96
C HIS A 126 -5.34 35.63 -7.45
N GLY A 127 -4.13 35.27 -7.03
CA GLY A 127 -3.78 35.06 -5.63
C GLY A 127 -4.01 33.62 -5.13
N ASP A 128 -3.70 33.39 -3.87
CA ASP A 128 -3.97 32.10 -3.21
C ASP A 128 -5.34 32.17 -2.52
N MET A 129 -6.32 31.63 -3.20
CA MET A 129 -7.73 31.84 -2.81
C MET A 129 -8.33 30.65 -2.03
N GLY A 130 -7.62 29.54 -1.95
CA GLY A 130 -8.18 28.29 -1.38
C GLY A 130 -9.39 27.75 -2.17
N LEU A 131 -9.61 28.29 -3.38
CA LEU A 131 -10.74 27.96 -4.25
C LEU A 131 -10.46 26.74 -5.12
N SER A 132 -11.53 26.04 -5.48
CA SER A 132 -11.47 25.10 -6.59
C SER A 132 -11.75 25.80 -7.93
N LEU A 133 -11.23 25.20 -9.00
CA LEU A 133 -11.52 25.68 -10.36
C LEU A 133 -13.02 25.63 -10.67
N SER A 134 -13.77 24.66 -10.10
CA SER A 134 -15.22 24.57 -10.24
C SER A 134 -15.93 25.75 -9.58
N ASP A 135 -15.47 26.16 -8.39
CA ASP A 135 -16.08 27.31 -7.70
C ASP A 135 -15.89 28.58 -8.51
N VAL A 136 -14.68 28.79 -9.06
CA VAL A 136 -14.40 29.94 -9.93
C VAL A 136 -15.33 29.95 -11.17
N VAL A 137 -15.49 28.79 -11.82
CA VAL A 137 -16.34 28.67 -13.01
C VAL A 137 -17.83 28.84 -12.65
N ASP A 138 -18.27 28.28 -11.55
CA ASP A 138 -19.67 28.34 -11.10
C ASP A 138 -20.05 29.77 -10.63
N LEU A 139 -19.16 30.44 -9.89
CA LEU A 139 -19.39 31.81 -9.39
C LEU A 139 -19.28 32.88 -10.48
N SER A 140 -18.61 32.58 -11.57
CA SER A 140 -18.50 33.47 -12.73
C SER A 140 -19.61 33.20 -13.76
N ASP A 141 -20.81 32.82 -13.30
CA ASP A 141 -21.88 32.30 -14.19
C ASP A 141 -22.27 33.27 -15.32
N ASP A 142 -22.21 34.58 -15.09
CA ASP A 142 -22.51 35.58 -16.07
C ASP A 142 -21.29 36.05 -16.90
N SER A 143 -20.08 35.63 -16.54
CA SER A 143 -18.85 35.95 -17.24
C SER A 143 -18.68 35.11 -18.50
N ASN A 144 -18.41 35.75 -19.62
CA ASN A 144 -18.10 35.04 -20.87
C ASN A 144 -16.66 34.52 -20.91
N VAL A 145 -15.77 35.21 -20.22
CA VAL A 145 -14.32 34.89 -20.19
C VAL A 145 -13.82 34.91 -18.77
N ILE A 146 -13.11 33.86 -18.40
CA ILE A 146 -12.41 33.75 -17.13
C ILE A 146 -10.92 33.78 -17.42
N VAL A 147 -10.20 34.67 -16.79
CA VAL A 147 -8.73 34.78 -16.90
C VAL A 147 -8.11 34.34 -15.59
N LEU A 148 -7.33 33.23 -15.62
CA LEU A 148 -6.53 32.78 -14.48
C LEU A 148 -5.13 33.39 -14.62
N ASN A 149 -4.67 34.11 -13.60
CA ASN A 149 -3.37 34.74 -13.62
C ASN A 149 -2.76 34.83 -12.21
N ASN A 150 -1.50 34.40 -12.03
CA ASN A 150 -0.83 34.38 -10.73
C ASN A 150 -1.68 33.73 -9.63
N VAL A 151 -2.27 32.56 -9.89
CA VAL A 151 -3.23 31.90 -9.01
C VAL A 151 -2.93 30.43 -8.83
N THR A 152 -3.24 29.93 -7.62
CA THR A 152 -3.25 28.50 -7.30
C THR A 152 -4.70 28.07 -7.05
N LEU A 153 -5.19 27.09 -7.82
CA LEU A 153 -6.56 26.58 -7.73
C LEU A 153 -6.56 25.05 -7.63
N ASN A 154 -7.49 24.53 -6.84
CA ASN A 154 -7.72 23.09 -6.75
C ASN A 154 -8.69 22.61 -7.84
N ILE A 155 -8.46 21.44 -8.41
CA ILE A 155 -9.42 20.74 -9.26
C ILE A 155 -10.13 19.69 -8.42
N ASN A 156 -11.34 20.04 -7.92
CA ASN A 156 -12.10 19.19 -7.00
C ASN A 156 -13.29 18.50 -7.66
N LYS A 157 -13.65 18.91 -8.88
CA LYS A 157 -14.85 18.43 -9.56
C LYS A 157 -14.62 18.30 -11.05
N VAL A 158 -15.04 17.19 -11.61
CA VAL A 158 -14.86 16.87 -13.04
C VAL A 158 -16.10 16.20 -13.58
N PRO A 159 -16.61 16.55 -14.75
CA PRO A 159 -16.28 17.72 -15.58
C PRO A 159 -16.87 19.02 -15.02
N LEU A 160 -16.29 20.15 -15.38
CA LEU A 160 -16.78 21.47 -15.04
C LEU A 160 -17.84 21.96 -16.03
N ASN A 161 -18.44 23.11 -15.73
CA ASN A 161 -19.33 23.79 -16.68
C ASN A 161 -18.56 24.16 -17.95
N LYS A 162 -18.97 23.60 -19.10
CA LYS A 162 -18.25 23.66 -20.37
C LYS A 162 -18.56 24.89 -21.23
N SER A 163 -19.47 25.73 -20.76
CA SER A 163 -19.92 26.91 -21.54
C SER A 163 -19.01 28.15 -21.40
N LYS A 164 -17.94 28.05 -20.62
CA LYS A 164 -17.06 29.17 -20.29
C LYS A 164 -15.75 29.08 -21.06
N HIS A 165 -15.32 30.23 -21.56
CA HIS A 165 -13.97 30.39 -22.12
C HIS A 165 -12.98 30.71 -21.00
N VAL A 166 -11.98 29.86 -20.80
CA VAL A 166 -10.97 30.02 -19.75
C VAL A 166 -9.62 30.32 -20.38
N VAL A 167 -9.05 31.48 -20.07
CA VAL A 167 -7.71 31.88 -20.46
C VAL A 167 -6.75 31.61 -19.32
N ILE A 168 -5.77 30.75 -19.55
CA ILE A 168 -4.72 30.48 -18.57
C ILE A 168 -3.53 31.39 -18.87
N GLY A 169 -3.31 32.37 -18.02
CA GLY A 169 -2.21 33.32 -18.08
C GLY A 169 -0.95 32.85 -17.36
N ASP A 170 -0.20 33.80 -16.81
CA ASP A 170 1.10 33.57 -16.20
C ASP A 170 0.96 32.99 -14.78
N ASN A 171 1.92 32.13 -14.38
CA ASN A 171 2.08 31.60 -13.01
C ASN A 171 0.82 30.92 -12.45
N VAL A 172 0.09 30.19 -13.28
CA VAL A 172 -1.07 29.43 -12.83
C VAL A 172 -0.62 28.03 -12.35
N THR A 173 -1.03 27.67 -11.14
CA THR A 173 -0.85 26.33 -10.60
C THR A 173 -2.22 25.68 -10.39
N LEU A 174 -2.41 24.50 -11.00
CA LEU A 174 -3.62 23.70 -10.83
C LEU A 174 -3.27 22.46 -9.99
N VAL A 175 -3.84 22.39 -8.80
CA VAL A 175 -3.65 21.29 -7.85
C VAL A 175 -4.76 20.27 -8.06
N ILE A 176 -4.39 19.04 -8.40
CA ILE A 176 -5.33 17.98 -8.72
C ILE A 176 -5.42 17.04 -7.51
N GLY A 177 -6.58 17.01 -6.87
CA GLY A 177 -6.87 16.13 -5.72
C GLY A 177 -7.29 14.71 -6.12
N ASP A 178 -7.70 13.90 -5.14
CA ASP A 178 -7.96 12.46 -5.27
C ASP A 178 -9.26 12.08 -6.03
N LEU A 179 -9.97 13.03 -6.61
CA LEU A 179 -11.33 12.84 -7.14
C LEU A 179 -11.41 12.20 -8.53
N ILE A 180 -10.31 11.72 -9.09
CA ILE A 180 -10.30 11.20 -10.45
C ILE A 180 -10.18 9.68 -10.42
N ASP A 181 -11.32 9.02 -10.60
CA ASP A 181 -11.37 7.57 -10.82
C ASP A 181 -10.96 7.27 -12.27
N GLY A 182 -9.70 6.90 -12.47
CA GLY A 182 -9.12 6.27 -13.68
C GLY A 182 -9.52 6.83 -15.05
N GLY A 183 -8.53 6.99 -15.93
CA GLY A 183 -8.70 7.43 -17.31
C GLY A 183 -8.70 8.95 -17.48
N GLY A 184 -8.33 9.43 -18.68
CA GLY A 184 -8.26 10.85 -18.99
C GLY A 184 -9.64 11.49 -19.09
N VAL A 185 -9.87 12.58 -18.37
CA VAL A 185 -11.14 13.30 -18.35
C VAL A 185 -10.92 14.73 -18.82
N THR A 186 -11.77 15.22 -19.73
CA THR A 186 -11.82 16.63 -20.09
C THR A 186 -12.46 17.43 -18.97
N VAL A 187 -11.71 18.35 -18.39
CA VAL A 187 -12.16 19.23 -17.30
C VAL A 187 -12.89 20.45 -17.88
N LEU A 188 -12.28 21.09 -18.89
CA LEU A 188 -12.82 22.23 -19.62
C LEU A 188 -12.67 22.00 -21.13
N ASP A 189 -13.67 22.41 -21.90
CA ASP A 189 -13.69 22.24 -23.35
C ASP A 189 -13.17 23.44 -24.13
N ASP A 190 -13.16 24.62 -23.52
CA ASP A 190 -12.78 25.90 -24.18
C ASP A 190 -11.72 26.60 -23.33
N VAL A 191 -10.45 26.32 -23.63
CA VAL A 191 -9.31 26.82 -22.89
C VAL A 191 -8.28 27.43 -23.85
N THR A 192 -7.87 28.65 -23.57
CA THR A 192 -6.70 29.25 -24.21
C THR A 192 -5.55 29.31 -23.22
N ASN A 193 -4.42 28.70 -23.57
CA ASN A 193 -3.21 28.71 -22.77
C ASN A 193 -2.19 29.67 -23.42
N SER A 194 -1.94 30.80 -22.77
CA SER A 194 -0.95 31.79 -23.24
C SER A 194 0.42 31.62 -22.57
N ALA A 195 0.52 30.82 -21.51
CA ALA A 195 1.74 30.57 -20.73
C ALA A 195 1.82 29.12 -20.26
N SER A 196 2.89 28.76 -19.56
CA SER A 196 3.04 27.44 -18.97
C SER A 196 2.21 27.32 -17.69
N VAL A 197 1.23 26.43 -17.68
CA VAL A 197 0.51 26.03 -16.47
C VAL A 197 1.28 24.95 -15.72
N ARG A 198 1.35 25.06 -14.42
CA ARG A 198 1.92 24.05 -13.53
C ARG A 198 0.80 23.16 -12.99
N PHE A 199 0.96 21.85 -13.16
CA PHE A 199 0.09 20.87 -12.51
C PHE A 199 0.81 20.28 -11.31
N VAL A 200 0.08 20.15 -10.19
CA VAL A 200 0.57 19.54 -8.96
C VAL A 200 -0.45 18.48 -8.54
N SER A 201 0.01 17.26 -8.32
CA SER A 201 -0.83 16.24 -7.72
C SER A 201 -0.86 16.44 -6.20
N ASP A 202 -2.05 16.55 -5.63
CA ASP A 202 -2.29 16.58 -4.18
C ASP A 202 -2.98 15.27 -3.76
N SER A 203 -2.54 14.16 -4.35
CA SER A 203 -3.01 12.84 -3.97
C SER A 203 -2.21 12.36 -2.77
N ASN A 204 -2.91 11.87 -1.74
CA ASN A 204 -2.31 11.11 -0.65
C ASN A 204 -1.89 9.70 -1.10
N ASP A 205 -2.31 9.29 -2.29
CA ASP A 205 -1.97 8.01 -2.88
C ASP A 205 -0.65 8.11 -3.64
N VAL A 206 0.42 7.61 -3.01
CA VAL A 206 1.76 7.59 -3.62
C VAL A 206 1.88 6.67 -4.84
N MET A 207 0.87 5.82 -5.06
CA MET A 207 0.86 4.88 -6.19
C MET A 207 0.29 5.48 -7.47
N PHE A 208 -0.37 6.62 -7.39
CA PHE A 208 -0.96 7.29 -8.53
C PHE A 208 -0.63 8.76 -8.54
N VAL A 209 -0.29 9.27 -9.70
CA VAL A 209 -0.01 10.68 -9.93
C VAL A 209 -1.11 11.24 -10.82
N ASN A 210 -1.67 12.36 -10.40
CA ASN A 210 -2.61 13.10 -11.22
C ASN A 210 -1.83 14.01 -12.16
N VAL A 211 -2.01 13.82 -13.46
CA VAL A 211 -1.33 14.58 -14.50
C VAL A 211 -2.34 15.44 -15.25
N GLY A 212 -2.02 16.72 -15.42
CA GLY A 212 -2.82 17.64 -16.20
C GLY A 212 -2.14 18.04 -17.49
N ALA A 213 -2.93 18.35 -18.50
CA ALA A 213 -2.45 18.90 -19.76
C ALA A 213 -3.48 19.81 -20.42
N VAL A 214 -3.02 20.86 -21.08
CA VAL A 214 -3.85 21.66 -21.98
C VAL A 214 -3.47 21.30 -23.42
N ARG A 215 -4.42 20.73 -24.17
CA ARG A 215 -4.22 20.30 -25.57
C ARG A 215 -5.47 20.60 -26.39
N ASP A 216 -5.29 21.11 -27.59
CA ASP A 216 -6.38 21.37 -28.53
C ASP A 216 -7.53 22.21 -27.92
N GLY A 217 -7.19 23.25 -27.16
CA GLY A 217 -8.17 24.11 -26.49
C GLY A 217 -8.94 23.45 -25.36
N LYS A 218 -8.40 22.38 -24.78
CA LYS A 218 -9.04 21.64 -23.68
C LYS A 218 -8.09 21.40 -22.52
N LEU A 219 -8.63 21.45 -21.32
CA LEU A 219 -7.94 21.05 -20.11
C LEU A 219 -8.29 19.59 -19.80
N TYR A 220 -7.28 18.73 -19.78
CA TYR A 220 -7.39 17.32 -19.43
C TYR A 220 -6.72 17.05 -18.10
N VAL A 221 -7.29 16.13 -17.37
CA VAL A 221 -6.69 15.55 -16.17
C VAL A 221 -6.77 14.04 -16.26
N GLU A 222 -5.70 13.37 -15.91
CA GLU A 222 -5.59 11.91 -15.95
C GLU A 222 -4.92 11.42 -14.69
N ARG A 223 -5.44 10.33 -14.12
CA ARG A 223 -4.78 9.58 -13.04
C ARG A 223 -3.91 8.50 -13.65
N VAL A 224 -2.62 8.64 -13.48
CA VAL A 224 -1.61 7.73 -14.05
C VAL A 224 -0.94 6.95 -12.92
N ARG A 225 -0.81 5.64 -13.11
CA ARG A 225 -0.04 4.80 -12.19
C ARG A 225 1.40 5.30 -12.12
N GLU A 226 1.91 5.56 -10.91
CA GLU A 226 3.33 5.83 -10.71
C GLU A 226 4.13 4.57 -11.00
N THR A 227 5.05 4.67 -11.91
CA THR A 227 5.91 3.55 -12.33
C THR A 227 7.29 3.60 -11.72
N ASP A 228 7.65 4.71 -11.12
CA ASP A 228 8.89 4.86 -10.37
C ASP A 228 8.68 4.49 -8.91
N TYR A 229 9.10 3.29 -8.57
CA TYR A 229 8.98 2.79 -7.21
C TYR A 229 9.84 3.55 -6.18
N VAL A 230 10.83 4.33 -6.62
CA VAL A 230 11.56 5.24 -5.72
C VAL A 230 10.63 6.31 -5.17
N VAL A 231 9.70 6.82 -5.98
CA VAL A 231 8.69 7.79 -5.54
C VAL A 231 7.71 7.15 -4.55
N ILE A 232 7.33 5.88 -4.80
CA ILE A 232 6.37 5.16 -3.95
C ILE A 232 6.95 4.84 -2.57
N PHE A 233 8.21 4.41 -2.50
CA PHE A 233 8.86 3.94 -1.27
C PHE A 233 9.84 4.92 -0.63
N ASP A 234 10.32 5.91 -1.39
CA ASP A 234 11.32 6.92 -0.96
C ASP A 234 12.56 6.29 -0.29
N ASN A 235 13.04 5.15 -0.80
CA ASN A 235 14.17 4.43 -0.23
C ASN A 235 14.86 3.51 -1.24
N ASP A 236 15.83 2.72 -0.76
CA ASP A 236 16.55 1.76 -1.59
C ASP A 236 15.68 0.61 -2.10
N MET A 237 14.57 0.29 -1.43
CA MET A 237 13.59 -0.69 -1.90
C MET A 237 13.01 -0.28 -3.27
N GLY A 238 12.66 1.00 -3.43
CA GLY A 238 12.18 1.51 -4.72
C GLY A 238 13.19 1.34 -5.84
N LYS A 239 14.47 1.60 -5.57
CA LYS A 239 15.56 1.38 -6.54
C LYS A 239 15.70 -0.09 -6.92
N PHE A 240 15.59 -0.97 -5.93
CA PHE A 240 15.64 -2.40 -6.12
C PHE A 240 14.48 -2.88 -7.01
N ILE A 241 13.22 -2.50 -6.72
CA ILE A 241 12.06 -2.88 -7.53
C ILE A 241 12.21 -2.35 -8.97
N ASN A 242 12.65 -1.11 -9.14
CA ASN A 242 12.90 -0.57 -10.47
C ASN A 242 13.96 -1.37 -11.24
N ALA A 243 14.99 -1.90 -10.56
CA ALA A 243 16.01 -2.73 -11.19
C ALA A 243 15.46 -4.08 -11.66
N LEU A 244 14.47 -4.65 -10.98
CA LEU A 244 13.83 -5.91 -11.39
C LEU A 244 13.16 -5.84 -12.78
N ARG A 245 12.72 -4.65 -13.22
CA ARG A 245 12.10 -4.44 -14.54
C ARG A 245 13.00 -4.79 -15.72
N TYR A 246 14.30 -4.83 -15.51
CA TYR A 246 15.25 -5.10 -16.59
C TYR A 246 15.54 -6.59 -16.79
N ASP A 247 14.98 -7.47 -15.95
CA ASP A 247 15.10 -8.91 -16.11
C ASP A 247 13.73 -9.54 -16.41
N ALA A 248 13.61 -10.13 -17.61
CA ALA A 248 12.38 -10.79 -18.07
C ALA A 248 11.90 -11.94 -17.16
N LYS A 249 12.76 -12.47 -16.28
CA LYS A 249 12.36 -13.48 -15.30
C LYS A 249 11.44 -12.94 -14.21
N ASN A 250 11.39 -11.62 -14.06
CA ASN A 250 10.55 -10.95 -13.07
C ASN A 250 9.26 -10.39 -13.67
N ASP A 251 8.96 -10.69 -14.94
CA ASP A 251 7.81 -10.08 -15.64
C ASP A 251 6.49 -10.32 -14.91
N ASP A 252 6.25 -11.53 -14.40
CA ASP A 252 5.01 -11.85 -13.68
C ASP A 252 4.91 -11.08 -12.35
N LEU A 253 6.01 -11.00 -11.60
CA LEU A 253 6.07 -10.23 -10.38
C LEU A 253 5.89 -8.72 -10.64
N MET A 254 6.59 -8.20 -11.65
CA MET A 254 6.46 -6.80 -12.04
C MET A 254 5.04 -6.47 -12.53
N TYR A 255 4.43 -7.38 -13.28
CA TYR A 255 3.04 -7.23 -13.69
C TYR A 255 2.09 -7.19 -12.48
N ALA A 256 2.29 -8.06 -11.50
CA ALA A 256 1.49 -8.05 -10.27
C ALA A 256 1.68 -6.75 -9.48
N LEU A 257 2.92 -6.30 -9.28
CA LEU A 257 3.23 -5.04 -8.61
C LEU A 257 2.62 -3.83 -9.34
N ASP A 258 2.73 -3.77 -10.66
CA ASP A 258 2.19 -2.68 -11.47
C ASP A 258 0.65 -2.70 -11.55
N SER A 259 0.04 -3.85 -11.31
CA SER A 259 -1.41 -4.02 -11.29
C SER A 259 -2.04 -3.73 -9.92
N ALA A 260 -1.24 -3.54 -8.88
CA ALA A 260 -1.74 -3.20 -7.55
C ALA A 260 -2.50 -1.86 -7.59
N THR A 261 -3.71 -1.84 -7.02
CA THR A 261 -4.60 -0.68 -7.05
C THR A 261 -4.45 0.23 -5.84
N ASP A 262 -3.83 -0.29 -4.78
CA ASP A 262 -3.63 0.40 -3.52
C ASP A 262 -2.36 -0.12 -2.82
N LYS A 263 -1.95 0.58 -1.79
CA LYS A 263 -0.73 0.30 -1.04
C LYS A 263 -0.79 -1.04 -0.29
N ASP A 264 -1.96 -1.42 0.20
CA ASP A 264 -2.14 -2.68 0.94
C ASP A 264 -2.00 -3.88 0.00
N SER A 265 -2.57 -3.79 -1.21
CA SER A 265 -2.39 -4.78 -2.28
C SER A 265 -0.91 -4.91 -2.67
N LEU A 266 -0.20 -3.78 -2.79
CA LEU A 266 1.23 -3.77 -3.11
C LEU A 266 2.04 -4.47 -2.01
N PHE A 267 1.81 -4.13 -0.74
CA PHE A 267 2.47 -4.79 0.38
C PHE A 267 2.12 -6.27 0.45
N SER A 268 0.87 -6.65 0.19
CA SER A 268 0.47 -8.07 0.16
C SER A 268 1.24 -8.86 -0.91
N ILE A 269 1.48 -8.27 -2.09
CA ILE A 269 2.29 -8.90 -3.13
C ILE A 269 3.74 -9.06 -2.64
N MET A 270 4.30 -8.02 -2.01
CA MET A 270 5.66 -8.06 -1.48
C MET A 270 5.81 -9.09 -0.35
N ASP A 271 4.86 -9.14 0.56
CA ASP A 271 4.86 -10.09 1.69
C ASP A 271 4.74 -11.55 1.23
N ASN A 272 4.11 -11.78 0.09
CA ASN A 272 3.98 -13.11 -0.51
C ASN A 272 5.13 -13.46 -1.49
N SER A 273 6.05 -12.54 -1.74
CA SER A 273 7.19 -12.75 -2.64
C SER A 273 8.47 -13.03 -1.85
N VAL A 274 9.16 -14.08 -2.23
CA VAL A 274 10.47 -14.44 -1.65
C VAL A 274 11.53 -13.35 -1.83
N LEU A 275 11.38 -12.50 -2.84
CA LEU A 275 12.30 -11.39 -3.09
C LEU A 275 12.24 -10.29 -2.03
N PHE A 276 11.09 -10.11 -1.42
CA PHE A 276 10.86 -9.02 -0.47
C PHE A 276 10.70 -9.51 0.96
N ASN A 277 10.24 -10.75 1.13
CA ASN A 277 9.97 -11.32 2.44
C ASN A 277 10.73 -12.62 2.66
N PRO A 278 11.85 -12.61 3.40
CA PRO A 278 12.60 -13.81 3.76
C PRO A 278 11.76 -14.86 4.52
N ASP A 279 10.68 -14.45 5.19
CA ASP A 279 9.81 -15.35 5.94
C ASP A 279 9.15 -16.40 5.03
N VAL A 280 8.96 -16.07 3.75
CA VAL A 280 8.47 -17.03 2.73
C VAL A 280 9.40 -18.23 2.59
N LEU A 281 10.73 -18.04 2.72
CA LEU A 281 11.72 -19.12 2.75
C LEU A 281 11.78 -19.81 4.12
N VAL A 282 11.56 -19.08 5.19
CA VAL A 282 11.61 -19.63 6.55
C VAL A 282 10.45 -20.59 6.82
N ARG A 283 9.25 -20.28 6.31
CA ARG A 283 8.05 -21.09 6.53
C ARG A 283 8.19 -22.57 6.11
N PRO A 284 8.67 -22.92 4.90
CA PRO A 284 8.95 -24.31 4.55
C PRO A 284 9.95 -24.98 5.50
N LEU A 285 10.99 -24.24 5.93
CA LEU A 285 11.99 -24.76 6.85
C LEU A 285 11.42 -25.03 8.24
N GLN A 286 10.51 -24.18 8.72
CA GLN A 286 9.76 -24.40 9.97
C GLN A 286 8.93 -25.67 9.89
N ILE A 287 8.19 -25.88 8.81
CA ILE A 287 7.39 -27.08 8.59
C ILE A 287 8.28 -28.32 8.58
N ILE A 288 9.42 -28.28 7.89
CA ILE A 288 10.40 -29.37 7.83
C ILE A 288 10.95 -29.67 9.23
N ASN A 289 11.34 -28.66 10.00
CA ASN A 289 11.79 -28.84 11.37
C ASN A 289 10.70 -29.46 12.25
N THR A 290 9.49 -28.94 12.17
CA THR A 290 8.34 -29.44 12.92
C THR A 290 8.07 -30.92 12.61
N ILE A 291 8.12 -31.30 11.33
CA ILE A 291 7.96 -32.69 10.88
C ILE A 291 9.11 -33.56 11.41
N ASN A 292 10.34 -33.08 11.39
CA ASN A 292 11.48 -33.79 11.93
C ASN A 292 11.34 -34.00 13.45
N VAL A 293 10.97 -32.94 14.16
CA VAL A 293 10.72 -33.00 15.63
C VAL A 293 9.60 -33.98 15.97
N GLN A 294 8.49 -33.97 15.24
CA GLN A 294 7.37 -34.88 15.47
C GLN A 294 7.68 -36.33 15.10
N SER A 295 8.62 -36.55 14.19
CA SER A 295 9.06 -37.87 13.74
C SER A 295 10.10 -38.52 14.68
N LEU A 296 10.55 -37.82 15.73
CA LEU A 296 11.56 -38.35 16.66
C LEU A 296 11.06 -39.56 17.40
N ASN A 297 11.81 -40.64 17.26
CA ASN A 297 11.49 -41.91 17.93
C ASN A 297 11.89 -41.88 19.41
N VAL A 298 10.93 -42.11 20.30
CA VAL A 298 11.15 -42.25 21.73
C VAL A 298 11.55 -43.68 22.16
N GLY A 299 11.63 -44.61 21.20
CA GLY A 299 11.97 -46.02 21.47
C GLY A 299 13.43 -46.25 21.91
N PHE A 300 13.65 -47.33 22.68
CA PHE A 300 14.96 -47.78 23.17
C PHE A 300 15.23 -49.19 22.62
N GLU A 301 15.58 -49.28 21.34
CA GLU A 301 15.94 -50.53 20.64
C GLU A 301 17.14 -50.26 19.70
N ASN A 302 18.10 -51.19 19.71
CA ASN A 302 19.23 -51.15 18.78
C ASN A 302 18.74 -51.34 17.35
N ASN A 303 18.99 -50.40 16.49
CA ASN A 303 18.59 -50.53 15.09
C ASN A 303 19.34 -49.55 14.14
N VAL A 304 19.36 -49.93 12.87
CA VAL A 304 19.60 -49.01 11.75
C VAL A 304 18.29 -48.85 11.02
N ASN A 305 17.86 -47.62 10.84
CA ASN A 305 16.68 -47.30 10.05
C ASN A 305 17.11 -46.55 8.78
N ALA A 306 16.65 -46.99 7.63
CA ALA A 306 16.71 -46.24 6.39
C ALA A 306 15.28 -45.88 6.00
N ASN A 307 15.02 -44.62 5.80
CA ASN A 307 13.69 -44.09 5.54
C ASN A 307 13.70 -43.27 4.24
N MET A 308 12.70 -43.44 3.40
CA MET A 308 12.38 -42.57 2.29
C MET A 308 11.05 -41.88 2.59
N PHE A 309 10.99 -40.60 2.34
CA PHE A 309 9.78 -39.83 2.66
C PHE A 309 9.45 -38.80 1.58
N GLY A 310 8.18 -38.46 1.54
CA GLY A 310 7.63 -37.31 0.79
C GLY A 310 6.74 -36.49 1.68
N ILE A 311 6.82 -35.20 1.57
CA ILE A 311 6.00 -34.20 2.27
C ILE A 311 5.34 -33.33 1.22
N MET A 312 4.07 -33.05 1.39
CA MET A 312 3.29 -32.13 0.59
C MET A 312 2.62 -31.13 1.51
N SER A 313 2.79 -29.88 1.21
CA SER A 313 2.10 -28.76 1.83
C SER A 313 1.45 -27.90 0.75
N ASP A 314 0.72 -26.86 1.11
CA ASP A 314 -0.01 -26.02 0.17
C ASP A 314 0.91 -25.41 -0.90
N ASP A 315 2.12 -24.99 -0.51
CA ASP A 315 3.03 -24.26 -1.37
C ASP A 315 4.32 -25.01 -1.73
N PHE A 316 4.57 -26.19 -1.14
CA PHE A 316 5.81 -26.92 -1.42
C PHE A 316 5.68 -28.44 -1.39
N TYR A 317 6.58 -29.08 -2.11
CA TYR A 317 6.84 -30.52 -2.07
C TYR A 317 8.27 -30.75 -1.60
N LEU A 318 8.44 -31.72 -0.70
CA LEU A 318 9.75 -32.16 -0.26
C LEU A 318 9.82 -33.67 -0.33
N TYR A 319 10.88 -34.20 -0.88
CA TYR A 319 11.17 -35.62 -0.90
C TYR A 319 12.60 -35.91 -0.52
N GLY A 320 12.82 -37.00 0.16
CA GLY A 320 14.15 -37.30 0.66
C GLY A 320 14.32 -38.67 1.27
N ALA A 321 15.51 -38.86 1.78
CA ALA A 321 15.88 -40.07 2.50
C ALA A 321 16.68 -39.72 3.76
N ASP A 322 16.54 -40.54 4.79
CA ASP A 322 17.36 -40.47 5.98
C ASP A 322 17.84 -41.86 6.41
N VAL A 323 18.98 -41.88 7.08
CA VAL A 323 19.53 -43.08 7.72
C VAL A 323 19.87 -42.73 9.17
N ASN A 324 19.33 -43.51 10.10
CA ASN A 324 19.53 -43.33 11.53
C ASN A 324 20.06 -44.61 12.16
N LEU A 325 21.13 -44.47 12.92
CA LEU A 325 21.69 -45.52 13.78
C LEU A 325 21.28 -45.24 15.23
N VAL A 326 20.62 -46.19 15.84
CA VAL A 326 20.26 -46.15 17.26
C VAL A 326 21.01 -47.26 17.98
N ASN A 327 21.76 -46.90 19.01
CA ASN A 327 22.47 -47.84 19.86
C ASN A 327 22.00 -47.67 21.31
N VAL A 328 21.59 -48.74 21.94
CA VAL A 328 21.14 -48.77 23.33
C VAL A 328 22.13 -49.59 24.19
N ILE A 329 22.80 -48.90 25.09
CA ILE A 329 23.84 -49.48 25.97
C ILE A 329 23.18 -49.88 27.28
N LYS A 330 23.38 -51.15 27.64
CA LYS A 330 22.84 -51.74 28.91
C LYS A 330 21.33 -51.55 29.09
N ASP A 331 20.58 -51.57 28.01
CA ASP A 331 19.12 -51.40 27.96
C ASP A 331 18.60 -50.08 28.59
N LYS A 332 19.49 -49.16 28.89
CA LYS A 332 19.15 -47.89 29.59
C LYS A 332 19.60 -46.65 28.88
N PHE A 333 20.76 -46.63 28.26
CA PHE A 333 21.33 -45.46 27.65
C PHE A 333 21.26 -45.55 26.12
N LYS A 334 20.56 -44.64 25.50
CA LYS A 334 20.36 -44.55 24.06
C LYS A 334 21.25 -43.47 23.45
N ILE A 335 21.90 -43.78 22.34
CA ILE A 335 22.55 -42.83 21.47
C ILE A 335 21.96 -43.02 20.09
N ASN A 336 21.62 -41.94 19.40
CA ASN A 336 21.26 -41.98 18.00
C ASN A 336 22.08 -40.96 17.19
N ILE A 337 22.42 -41.37 15.98
CA ILE A 337 23.10 -40.52 14.98
C ILE A 337 22.40 -40.77 13.67
N GLY A 338 22.07 -39.69 12.94
CA GLY A 338 21.46 -39.81 11.63
C GLY A 338 21.95 -38.76 10.66
N VAL A 339 21.72 -39.07 9.40
CA VAL A 339 21.95 -38.15 8.28
C VAL A 339 20.71 -38.13 7.41
N ASN A 340 20.41 -37.00 6.83
CA ASN A 340 19.32 -36.87 5.86
C ASN A 340 19.77 -36.08 4.62
N ILE A 341 19.10 -36.37 3.53
CA ILE A 341 19.18 -35.61 2.29
C ILE A 341 17.77 -35.48 1.73
N SER A 342 17.42 -34.30 1.31
CA SER A 342 16.12 -34.05 0.69
C SER A 342 16.20 -32.95 -0.34
N HIS A 343 15.23 -32.94 -1.21
CA HIS A 343 15.01 -31.91 -2.23
C HIS A 343 13.65 -31.30 -2.03
N MET A 344 13.57 -29.98 -2.11
CA MET A 344 12.36 -29.20 -1.95
C MET A 344 12.06 -28.45 -3.25
N ASP A 345 10.83 -28.53 -3.70
CA ASP A 345 10.27 -27.69 -4.74
C ASP A 345 9.18 -26.79 -4.11
N TYR A 346 9.32 -25.50 -4.25
CA TYR A 346 8.35 -24.51 -3.82
C TYR A 346 7.73 -23.85 -5.04
N ALA A 347 6.41 -23.68 -5.04
CA ALA A 347 5.69 -22.98 -6.09
C ALA A 347 4.49 -22.23 -5.50
N SER A 348 4.51 -20.92 -5.60
CA SER A 348 3.36 -20.04 -5.36
C SER A 348 2.87 -19.42 -6.66
N SER A 349 1.85 -18.59 -6.59
CA SER A 349 1.34 -17.87 -7.76
C SER A 349 2.33 -16.81 -8.30
N LEU A 350 3.31 -16.41 -7.50
CA LEU A 350 4.26 -15.34 -7.83
C LEU A 350 5.70 -15.84 -7.99
N ASP A 351 6.08 -16.89 -7.25
CA ASP A 351 7.44 -17.36 -7.16
C ASP A 351 7.54 -18.87 -7.28
N SER A 352 8.64 -19.35 -7.84
CA SER A 352 9.02 -20.75 -7.78
C SER A 352 10.52 -20.86 -7.50
N PHE A 353 10.91 -21.73 -6.59
CA PHE A 353 12.29 -22.04 -6.31
C PHE A 353 12.46 -23.49 -5.89
N SER A 354 13.66 -24.01 -5.97
CA SER A 354 13.99 -25.34 -5.49
C SER A 354 15.18 -25.29 -4.56
N GLY A 355 15.38 -26.33 -3.77
CA GLY A 355 16.52 -26.41 -2.86
C GLY A 355 16.89 -27.81 -2.45
N ASP A 356 18.18 -28.05 -2.25
CA ASP A 356 18.72 -29.27 -1.69
C ASP A 356 19.02 -29.07 -0.21
N ILE A 357 18.61 -30.02 0.61
CA ILE A 357 18.73 -29.95 2.07
C ILE A 357 19.53 -31.15 2.56
N TYR A 358 20.56 -30.87 3.33
CA TYR A 358 21.45 -31.85 3.94
C TYR A 358 21.41 -31.68 5.45
N GLY A 359 21.21 -32.76 6.20
CA GLY A 359 21.12 -32.66 7.65
C GLY A 359 21.81 -33.80 8.38
N VAL A 360 22.12 -33.47 9.63
CA VAL A 360 22.61 -34.45 10.61
C VAL A 360 21.78 -34.32 11.86
N ASN A 361 21.55 -35.45 12.53
CA ASN A 361 20.88 -35.45 13.81
C ASN A 361 21.66 -36.30 14.84
N PHE A 362 21.56 -35.88 16.07
CA PHE A 362 22.14 -36.55 17.24
C PHE A 362 21.12 -36.62 18.35
N GLY A 363 21.17 -37.71 19.11
CA GLY A 363 20.34 -37.80 20.30
C GLY A 363 20.96 -38.67 21.34
N ALA A 364 20.56 -38.42 22.58
CA ALA A 364 20.87 -39.21 23.74
C ALA A 364 19.61 -39.40 24.58
N GLY A 365 19.47 -40.55 25.19
CA GLY A 365 18.35 -40.80 26.05
C GLY A 365 18.73 -41.73 27.22
N TYR A 366 17.96 -41.63 28.29
CA TYR A 366 18.11 -42.50 29.46
C TYR A 366 16.75 -43.04 29.90
N LEU A 367 16.69 -44.37 30.04
CA LEU A 367 15.53 -45.10 30.56
C LEU A 367 15.81 -45.52 32.01
N PHE A 368 15.02 -45.01 32.92
CA PHE A 368 15.08 -45.33 34.34
C PHE A 368 14.42 -46.69 34.62
N GLU A 369 14.76 -47.30 35.75
CA GLU A 369 14.21 -48.59 36.15
C GLU A 369 12.69 -48.60 36.36
N ASN A 370 12.12 -47.47 36.66
CA ASN A 370 10.68 -47.27 36.81
C ASN A 370 9.96 -46.97 35.49
N ASN A 371 10.58 -47.20 34.32
CA ASN A 371 10.07 -46.91 32.99
C ASN A 371 9.88 -45.42 32.64
N MET A 372 10.33 -44.52 33.48
CA MET A 372 10.49 -43.12 33.09
C MET A 372 11.66 -42.99 32.10
N PHE A 373 11.60 -42.01 31.22
CA PHE A 373 12.72 -41.69 30.33
C PHE A 373 12.92 -40.19 30.18
N VAL A 374 14.13 -39.83 29.78
CA VAL A 374 14.48 -38.49 29.28
C VAL A 374 15.23 -38.68 27.99
N ASN A 375 14.87 -37.91 26.98
CA ASN A 375 15.56 -37.85 25.68
C ASN A 375 15.98 -36.41 25.38
N LEU A 376 17.16 -36.27 24.80
CA LEU A 376 17.65 -35.07 24.17
C LEU A 376 17.92 -35.41 22.71
N ASN A 377 17.36 -34.67 21.79
CA ASN A 377 17.63 -34.77 20.34
C ASN A 377 17.97 -33.42 19.78
N THR A 378 18.88 -33.37 18.87
CA THR A 378 19.24 -32.15 18.12
C THR A 378 19.43 -32.50 16.65
N GLY A 379 19.01 -31.63 15.78
CA GLY A 379 19.24 -31.72 14.35
C GLY A 379 19.79 -30.40 13.83
N LEU A 380 20.67 -30.50 12.85
CA LEU A 380 21.20 -29.37 12.11
C LEU A 380 21.10 -29.69 10.63
N SER A 381 20.51 -28.80 9.87
CA SER A 381 20.34 -28.92 8.43
C SER A 381 20.89 -27.70 7.71
N PHE A 382 21.35 -27.91 6.51
CA PHE A 382 21.81 -26.88 5.59
C PHE A 382 20.99 -26.99 4.31
N ALA A 383 20.46 -25.88 3.83
CA ALA A 383 19.74 -25.81 2.58
C ALA A 383 20.47 -24.88 1.61
N GLU A 384 20.57 -25.32 0.36
CA GLU A 384 21.02 -24.51 -0.76
C GLU A 384 19.84 -24.27 -1.67
N PHE A 385 19.37 -23.02 -1.78
CA PHE A 385 18.24 -22.67 -2.62
C PHE A 385 18.69 -22.20 -4.00
N ASN A 386 18.00 -22.67 -5.01
CA ASN A 386 18.13 -22.17 -6.37
C ASN A 386 16.94 -21.28 -6.67
N ILE A 387 17.09 -19.99 -6.40
CA ILE A 387 16.09 -18.97 -6.67
C ILE A 387 16.36 -18.40 -8.07
N PRO A 388 15.39 -18.42 -8.99
CA PRO A 388 15.62 -18.02 -10.37
C PRO A 388 15.85 -16.51 -10.57
N TYR A 389 15.73 -15.70 -9.51
CA TYR A 389 15.83 -14.26 -9.58
C TYR A 389 17.24 -13.75 -9.30
N VAL A 390 17.61 -12.66 -9.98
CA VAL A 390 18.87 -11.96 -9.73
C VAL A 390 18.66 -10.98 -8.58
N TRP A 391 19.23 -11.24 -7.43
CA TRP A 391 19.25 -10.29 -6.32
C TRP A 391 20.22 -9.16 -6.63
N TYR A 392 19.84 -7.93 -6.31
CA TYR A 392 20.57 -6.71 -6.67
C TYR A 392 21.95 -6.58 -6.02
N ASP A 393 22.23 -7.27 -4.94
CA ASP A 393 23.56 -7.30 -4.35
C ASP A 393 24.23 -8.65 -4.63
N ASP A 394 25.50 -8.63 -4.98
CA ASP A 394 26.37 -9.82 -5.23
C ASP A 394 26.35 -10.86 -4.09
N LEU A 395 25.60 -10.58 -3.04
CA LEU A 395 25.56 -11.38 -1.82
C LEU A 395 24.69 -12.63 -1.92
N ILE A 396 23.77 -12.78 -2.89
CA ILE A 396 22.85 -13.93 -2.81
C ILE A 396 22.48 -14.52 -4.20
N ASN A 397 23.46 -14.99 -4.95
CA ASN A 397 23.17 -15.87 -6.10
C ASN A 397 22.62 -17.24 -5.69
N LYS A 398 22.77 -17.64 -4.43
CA LYS A 398 22.21 -18.85 -3.81
C LYS A 398 22.07 -18.59 -2.32
N PRO A 399 20.91 -18.22 -1.81
CA PRO A 399 20.74 -18.09 -0.38
C PRO A 399 20.91 -19.45 0.28
N ASN A 400 21.91 -19.53 1.15
CA ASN A 400 22.11 -20.68 1.99
C ASN A 400 21.38 -20.47 3.30
N ALA A 401 20.67 -21.48 3.75
CA ALA A 401 20.06 -21.49 5.07
C ALA A 401 20.70 -22.56 5.93
N SER A 402 20.90 -22.26 7.18
CA SER A 402 21.09 -23.25 8.22
C SER A 402 19.92 -23.22 9.19
N PHE A 403 19.40 -24.38 9.51
CA PHE A 403 18.29 -24.49 10.41
C PHE A 403 18.38 -25.78 11.21
N GLY A 404 17.69 -25.81 12.34
CA GLY A 404 17.73 -26.99 13.16
C GLY A 404 16.86 -26.88 14.39
N TYR A 405 16.99 -27.90 15.20
CA TYR A 405 16.18 -28.03 16.42
C TYR A 405 16.98 -28.65 17.56
N MET A 406 16.53 -28.38 18.78
CA MET A 406 16.87 -29.09 19.98
C MET A 406 15.59 -29.46 20.72
N VAL A 407 15.44 -30.73 21.07
CA VAL A 407 14.25 -31.26 21.73
C VAL A 407 14.65 -31.99 22.98
N THR A 408 14.01 -31.67 24.09
CA THR A 408 14.15 -32.41 25.35
C THR A 408 12.78 -32.95 25.75
N ASP A 409 12.66 -34.27 25.86
CA ASP A 409 11.43 -34.94 26.25
C ASP A 409 11.63 -35.71 27.51
N ALA A 410 10.61 -35.73 28.36
CA ALA A 410 10.48 -36.66 29.47
C ALA A 410 9.13 -37.36 29.38
N GLY A 411 9.11 -38.61 29.70
CA GLY A 411 7.89 -39.40 29.61
C GLY A 411 7.92 -40.69 30.40
N TYR A 412 6.90 -41.47 30.19
CA TYR A 412 6.73 -42.77 30.86
C TYR A 412 6.30 -43.83 29.86
N ARG A 413 6.91 -45.00 29.92
CA ARG A 413 6.61 -46.13 29.03
C ARG A 413 5.74 -47.15 29.74
N PHE A 414 4.47 -47.20 29.37
CA PHE A 414 3.57 -48.30 29.75
C PHE A 414 3.71 -49.42 28.73
N LYS A 415 4.03 -50.60 29.18
CA LYS A 415 4.13 -51.79 28.33
C LYS A 415 3.30 -52.91 28.93
N ALA A 416 2.40 -53.49 28.14
CA ALA A 416 1.58 -54.64 28.48
C ALA A 416 1.58 -55.60 27.29
N ASP A 417 2.23 -56.75 27.42
CA ASP A 417 2.35 -57.78 26.37
C ASP A 417 2.57 -57.21 24.95
N SER A 418 1.49 -57.16 24.21
CA SER A 418 1.48 -56.70 22.79
C SER A 418 1.26 -55.21 22.62
N PHE A 419 1.07 -54.46 23.69
CA PHE A 419 0.69 -53.04 23.61
C PHE A 419 1.64 -52.17 24.41
N SER A 420 2.01 -51.04 23.83
CA SER A 420 2.77 -49.99 24.53
C SER A 420 2.15 -48.60 24.31
N ILE A 421 2.12 -47.81 25.40
CA ILE A 421 1.77 -46.37 25.34
C ILE A 421 2.91 -45.61 25.98
N VAL A 422 3.27 -44.51 25.33
CA VAL A 422 4.37 -43.66 25.75
C VAL A 422 3.92 -42.20 25.76
N PRO A 423 3.25 -41.72 26.80
CA PRO A 423 3.01 -40.31 26.99
C PRO A 423 4.31 -39.58 27.30
N PHE A 424 4.47 -38.39 26.73
CA PHE A 424 5.63 -37.55 26.96
C PHE A 424 5.26 -36.08 26.93
N ALA A 425 6.12 -35.26 27.54
CA ALA A 425 6.10 -33.81 27.45
C ALA A 425 7.54 -33.32 27.34
N GLY A 426 7.71 -32.20 26.69
CA GLY A 426 9.05 -31.66 26.44
C GLY A 426 9.07 -30.23 26.00
N PHE A 427 10.28 -29.79 25.67
CA PHE A 427 10.56 -28.48 25.10
C PHE A 427 11.28 -28.63 23.76
N VAL A 428 10.93 -27.76 22.85
CA VAL A 428 11.53 -27.64 21.52
C VAL A 428 12.10 -26.26 21.38
N THR A 429 13.32 -26.19 20.91
CA THR A 429 13.91 -24.96 20.37
C THR A 429 14.18 -25.19 18.90
N GLN A 430 13.67 -24.33 18.07
CA GLN A 430 13.99 -24.30 16.63
C GLN A 430 14.80 -23.04 16.33
N PHE A 431 15.73 -23.14 15.42
CA PHE A 431 16.55 -22.01 14.97
C PHE A 431 16.74 -22.04 13.46
N TYR A 432 16.84 -20.84 12.91
CA TYR A 432 16.97 -20.59 11.48
C TYR A 432 17.98 -19.46 11.26
N ASP A 433 18.87 -19.61 10.30
CA ASP A 433 19.78 -18.59 9.83
C ASP A 433 19.71 -18.60 8.30
N LEU A 434 19.02 -17.63 7.73
CA LEU A 434 18.87 -17.43 6.30
C LEU A 434 19.66 -16.20 5.89
N ALA A 435 20.83 -16.41 5.26
CA ALA A 435 21.67 -15.33 4.75
C ALA A 435 21.97 -14.21 5.79
N GLY A 436 22.07 -14.58 7.07
CA GLY A 436 22.28 -13.64 8.20
C GLY A 436 21.02 -13.19 8.93
N TYR A 437 19.84 -13.47 8.40
CA TYR A 437 18.58 -13.31 9.13
C TYR A 437 18.40 -14.47 10.11
N LYS A 438 18.43 -14.17 11.41
CA LYS A 438 18.39 -15.18 12.48
C LYS A 438 17.07 -15.13 13.22
N TYR A 439 16.46 -16.28 13.32
CA TYR A 439 15.21 -16.46 14.01
C TYR A 439 15.25 -17.69 14.92
N SER A 440 14.61 -17.65 16.06
CA SER A 440 14.54 -18.77 17.01
C SER A 440 13.17 -18.82 17.67
N GLU A 441 12.62 -20.03 17.75
CA GLU A 441 11.35 -20.34 18.39
C GLU A 441 11.54 -21.25 19.58
N TYR A 442 10.69 -21.09 20.59
CA TYR A 442 10.69 -21.91 21.80
C TYR A 442 9.27 -22.40 22.07
N MET A 443 9.08 -23.70 22.08
CA MET A 443 7.77 -24.32 22.20
C MET A 443 7.76 -25.38 23.31
N GLY A 444 6.65 -25.47 24.03
CA GLY A 444 6.32 -26.67 24.81
C GLY A 444 5.64 -27.68 23.92
N ARG A 445 5.94 -28.97 24.08
CA ARG A 445 5.24 -30.03 23.37
C ARG A 445 4.73 -31.13 24.29
N VAL A 446 3.64 -31.77 23.91
CA VAL A 446 3.09 -32.95 24.56
C VAL A 446 2.70 -33.97 23.50
N GLY A 447 2.82 -35.23 23.83
CA GLY A 447 2.43 -36.26 22.88
C GLY A 447 2.19 -37.64 23.53
N VAL A 448 1.65 -38.51 22.70
CA VAL A 448 1.44 -39.92 23.05
C VAL A 448 1.78 -40.76 21.83
N ASP A 449 2.75 -41.67 22.01
CA ASP A 449 3.00 -42.76 21.08
C ASP A 449 2.31 -44.01 21.55
N SER A 450 1.63 -44.72 20.67
CA SER A 450 1.05 -46.02 20.94
C SER A 450 1.46 -47.01 19.87
N GLU A 451 1.73 -48.23 20.30
CA GLU A 451 2.13 -49.31 19.43
C GLU A 451 1.50 -50.61 19.86
N TYR A 452 0.92 -51.32 18.88
CA TYR A 452 0.40 -52.66 19.05
C TYR A 452 1.20 -53.63 18.18
N ARG A 453 1.65 -54.75 18.80
CA ARG A 453 2.43 -55.79 18.12
C ARG A 453 1.64 -57.09 18.13
N TYR A 454 1.55 -57.73 16.98
CA TYR A 454 0.85 -59.00 16.81
C TYR A 454 1.73 -59.99 16.06
N VAL A 455 1.98 -61.14 16.64
CA VAL A 455 2.87 -62.17 16.09
C VAL A 455 2.05 -63.25 15.40
N VAL A 456 2.38 -63.54 14.14
CA VAL A 456 1.82 -64.67 13.37
C VAL A 456 2.99 -65.44 12.78
N SER A 457 3.13 -66.69 13.21
CA SER A 457 4.28 -67.51 12.81
C SER A 457 5.58 -66.84 13.26
N ASP A 458 6.46 -66.53 12.33
CA ASP A 458 7.77 -65.91 12.56
C ASP A 458 7.79 -64.40 12.21
N LEU A 459 6.61 -63.81 11.98
CA LEU A 459 6.47 -62.40 11.63
C LEU A 459 5.72 -61.66 12.73
N GLU A 460 6.28 -60.55 13.17
CA GLU A 460 5.64 -59.59 14.05
C GLU A 460 5.08 -58.41 13.21
N TYR A 461 3.79 -58.22 13.29
CA TYR A 461 3.11 -57.07 12.70
C TYR A 461 3.04 -55.95 13.72
N VAL A 462 3.32 -54.74 13.26
CA VAL A 462 3.40 -53.53 14.10
C VAL A 462 2.40 -52.51 13.59
N TYR A 463 1.52 -52.09 14.49
CA TYR A 463 0.58 -50.99 14.23
C TYR A 463 0.87 -49.89 15.24
N GLY A 464 1.02 -48.65 14.77
CA GLY A 464 1.31 -47.53 15.66
C GLY A 464 0.49 -46.31 15.33
N VAL A 465 0.18 -45.56 16.36
CA VAL A 465 -0.43 -44.22 16.23
C VAL A 465 0.32 -43.26 17.15
N SER A 466 0.69 -42.13 16.63
CA SER A 466 1.31 -41.04 17.40
C SER A 466 0.49 -39.77 17.25
N VAL A 467 0.30 -39.07 18.37
CA VAL A 467 -0.33 -37.75 18.40
C VAL A 467 0.60 -36.81 19.16
N VAL A 468 0.95 -35.70 18.57
CA VAL A 468 1.82 -34.70 19.18
C VAL A 468 1.20 -33.32 18.97
N ALA A 469 1.17 -32.52 20.01
CA ALA A 469 0.75 -31.13 19.95
C ALA A 469 1.81 -30.22 20.60
N ASP A 470 1.90 -29.00 20.16
CA ASP A 470 2.78 -27.98 20.74
C ASP A 470 2.04 -26.70 21.14
N THR A 471 2.76 -25.76 21.77
CA THR A 471 2.19 -24.50 22.23
C THR A 471 1.85 -23.52 21.10
N ASP A 472 2.36 -23.75 19.89
CA ASP A 472 2.07 -22.94 18.70
C ASP A 472 0.86 -23.48 17.92
N CYS A 473 0.00 -24.25 18.63
CA CYS A 473 -1.21 -24.84 18.05
C CYS A 473 -0.94 -25.82 16.90
N THR A 474 0.25 -26.40 16.81
CA THR A 474 0.55 -27.45 15.83
C THR A 474 0.04 -28.79 16.37
N LEU A 475 -0.68 -29.52 15.54
CA LEU A 475 -1.15 -30.85 15.82
C LEU A 475 -0.65 -31.82 14.76
N GLY A 476 0.13 -32.80 15.16
CA GLY A 476 0.57 -33.90 14.32
C GLY A 476 -0.11 -35.20 14.70
N VAL A 477 -0.64 -35.89 13.72
CA VAL A 477 -1.17 -37.25 13.87
C VAL A 477 -0.52 -38.16 12.87
N SER A 478 0.07 -39.26 13.32
CA SER A 478 0.67 -40.25 12.41
C SER A 478 0.16 -41.66 12.69
N GLY A 479 0.01 -42.43 11.63
CA GLY A 479 -0.29 -43.86 11.69
C GLY A 479 0.81 -44.64 10.96
N LYS A 480 1.24 -45.75 11.54
CA LYS A 480 2.19 -46.67 10.92
C LYS A 480 1.71 -48.09 10.89
N ILE A 481 2.02 -48.80 9.82
CA ILE A 481 1.82 -50.23 9.68
C ILE A 481 3.13 -50.85 9.23
N GLY A 482 3.60 -51.85 9.91
CA GLY A 482 4.86 -52.50 9.60
C GLY A 482 4.88 -53.96 9.94
N PHE A 483 6.03 -54.57 9.63
CA PHE A 483 6.36 -55.93 9.99
C PHE A 483 7.78 -56.02 10.48
N MET A 484 8.08 -57.01 11.26
CA MET A 484 9.39 -57.37 11.75
C MET A 484 9.56 -58.87 11.65
N SER A 485 10.69 -59.33 11.11
CA SER A 485 11.12 -60.72 11.23
C SER A 485 12.15 -60.81 12.37
N PRO A 486 11.80 -61.33 13.54
CA PRO A 486 12.74 -61.46 14.64
C PRO A 486 13.93 -62.37 14.33
N MET A 487 13.73 -63.36 13.48
CA MET A 487 14.79 -64.31 13.09
C MET A 487 15.83 -63.66 12.17
N ASP A 488 15.35 -62.82 11.22
CA ASP A 488 16.23 -62.19 10.25
C ASP A 488 16.69 -60.80 10.71
N MET A 489 16.17 -60.32 11.85
CA MET A 489 16.43 -58.98 12.38
C MET A 489 16.09 -57.84 11.38
N ILE A 490 15.22 -58.13 10.45
CA ILE A 490 14.81 -57.18 9.38
C ILE A 490 13.33 -56.85 9.55
N GLY A 491 13.03 -55.59 9.39
CA GLY A 491 11.65 -55.11 9.40
C GLY A 491 11.47 -53.91 8.52
N GLY A 492 10.25 -53.46 8.39
CA GLY A 492 9.91 -52.25 7.71
C GLY A 492 8.51 -51.77 8.05
N ASN A 493 8.24 -50.51 7.77
CA ASN A 493 6.90 -49.95 7.94
C ASN A 493 6.64 -48.89 6.87
N ILE A 494 5.35 -48.65 6.68
CA ILE A 494 4.84 -47.49 5.97
C ILE A 494 4.13 -46.63 7.01
N ALA A 495 4.41 -45.32 6.97
CA ALA A 495 3.74 -44.37 7.84
C ALA A 495 3.14 -43.21 7.04
N LEU A 496 1.98 -42.77 7.50
CA LEU A 496 1.30 -41.59 7.02
C LEU A 496 1.13 -40.64 8.18
N SER A 497 1.42 -39.37 7.96
CA SER A 497 1.26 -38.34 8.98
C SER A 497 0.53 -37.14 8.39
N ILE A 498 -0.30 -36.51 9.20
CA ILE A 498 -0.96 -35.25 8.92
C ILE A 498 -0.50 -34.28 10.00
N ILE A 499 -0.02 -33.14 9.60
CA ILE A 499 0.45 -32.08 10.47
C ILE A 499 -0.29 -30.82 10.13
N SER A 500 -1.06 -30.30 11.08
CA SER A 500 -1.77 -29.04 10.98
C SER A 500 -1.02 -28.00 11.79
N THR A 501 -0.58 -26.94 11.17
CA THR A 501 -0.11 -25.71 11.82
C THR A 501 -1.23 -24.67 11.81
N TYR A 502 -1.00 -23.49 12.40
CA TYR A 502 -1.98 -22.42 12.41
C TYR A 502 -2.44 -22.04 10.98
N ASP A 503 -1.51 -22.06 10.01
CA ASP A 503 -1.74 -21.53 8.65
C ASP A 503 -1.67 -22.58 7.53
N SER A 504 -1.35 -23.84 7.83
CA SER A 504 -1.15 -24.84 6.78
C SER A 504 -1.45 -26.26 7.22
N LEU A 505 -1.73 -27.10 6.24
CA LEU A 505 -1.91 -28.53 6.40
C LEU A 505 -0.85 -29.26 5.57
N SER A 506 -0.04 -30.07 6.23
CA SER A 506 1.02 -30.83 5.56
C SER A 506 0.77 -32.33 5.70
N TYR A 507 1.07 -33.06 4.65
CA TYR A 507 0.94 -34.50 4.57
C TYR A 507 2.33 -35.12 4.38
N LYS A 508 2.68 -36.12 5.19
CA LYS A 508 3.92 -36.89 5.04
C LYS A 508 3.59 -38.34 4.79
N ALA A 509 4.21 -38.92 3.77
CA ALA A 509 4.24 -40.36 3.57
C ALA A 509 5.69 -40.84 3.69
N SER A 510 5.91 -41.97 4.32
CA SER A 510 7.23 -42.55 4.44
C SER A 510 7.23 -44.06 4.37
N VAL A 511 8.32 -44.61 3.84
CA VAL A 511 8.63 -46.03 3.83
C VAL A 511 9.94 -46.22 4.58
N ASN A 512 9.94 -47.07 5.58
CA ASN A 512 11.09 -47.30 6.42
C ASN A 512 11.51 -48.77 6.35
N ALA A 513 12.83 -48.99 6.21
CA ALA A 513 13.45 -50.29 6.37
C ALA A 513 14.27 -50.27 7.69
N LYS A 514 14.11 -51.30 8.50
CA LYS A 514 14.71 -51.42 9.84
C LYS A 514 15.54 -52.68 9.95
N LEU A 515 16.77 -52.55 10.39
CA LEU A 515 17.65 -53.64 10.73
C LEU A 515 17.91 -53.61 12.26
N LEU A 516 17.63 -54.71 12.96
CA LEU A 516 17.98 -54.85 14.35
C LEU A 516 19.37 -55.49 14.50
N PHE A 517 20.08 -55.20 15.58
CA PHE A 517 21.38 -55.80 15.87
C PHE A 517 21.65 -55.90 17.38
#